data_03d45f0758778ed8d302c7d5e097deb6
#
_entry.id   03d45f0758778ed8d302c7d5e097deb6
#
_cell.length_a   1.000
_cell.length_b   1.000
_cell.length_c   1.000
_cell.angle_alpha   90.00
_cell.angle_beta   90.00
_cell.angle_gamma   90.00
#
_symmetry.space_group_name_H-M   'P 1'
#
loop_
_entity.id
_entity.type
_entity.pdbx_description
1 polymer ?
#
loop_
_entity_poly.entity_id
_entity_poly.type
_entity_poly.pdbx_seq_one_letter_code
_entity_poly.pdbx_strand_id
1 'polypeptide(L)'
;MKNILILSCIVFLFFGCVEKKKEEPSEPEATETSEENRSETIQIEEKKREMEPIAMKIDGSYFKATGTEPFWGLKIYDNRVELQTMEDTIQTPPTEPIKAQDSNIAMYRIQTEATLLDIIIAHKECTNAMSGEVSPYTVTISYKTTGGDETQVFEGCGSYITDYRLHDIWVLEKMKGATVSKEDFNGKDVPNMEVNINNNGFSGFSGCNRMRGSLFYEKDVLRFTQVASTRMA
;
A
#
# COMPACT_ATOMS: atom_id res chain seq x y z
N MET A 1 5.26 37.26 48.97
CA MET A 1 3.89 37.57 49.45
C MET A 1 3.00 36.54 48.82
N LYS A 2 2.67 35.46 49.58
CA LYS A 2 1.40 35.26 50.25
C LYS A 2 0.22 35.44 49.26
N ASN A 3 -0.69 34.51 48.98
CA ASN A 3 -1.43 33.47 49.77
C ASN A 3 -2.15 32.56 48.80
N ILE A 4 -2.31 31.32 49.14
CA ILE A 4 -3.41 30.55 49.80
C ILE A 4 -4.44 30.02 48.79
N LEU A 5 -4.38 28.70 48.59
CA LEU A 5 -5.30 27.65 49.03
C LEU A 5 -6.79 27.89 48.88
N ILE A 6 -7.48 27.07 48.13
CA ILE A 6 -8.69 26.40 48.64
C ILE A 6 -8.92 25.09 47.90
N LEU A 7 -8.94 24.06 48.69
CA LEU A 7 -9.34 22.68 48.59
C LEU A 7 -10.86 22.59 48.59
N SER A 8 -11.47 21.83 47.68
CA SER A 8 -12.82 21.32 47.91
C SER A 8 -12.99 19.93 47.33
N CYS A 9 -12.87 18.97 48.22
CA CYS A 9 -13.39 17.61 48.06
C CYS A 9 -14.93 17.63 48.06
N ILE A 10 -15.58 16.97 47.10
CA ILE A 10 -16.91 16.40 47.33
C ILE A 10 -16.91 14.95 46.87
N VAL A 11 -16.91 14.10 47.84
CA VAL A 11 -17.23 12.67 47.80
C VAL A 11 -18.75 12.53 47.74
N PHE A 12 -19.27 11.77 46.80
CA PHE A 12 -20.59 11.14 46.93
C PHE A 12 -20.51 9.67 46.58
N LEU A 13 -20.47 8.90 47.63
CA LEU A 13 -20.88 7.50 47.67
C LEU A 13 -22.40 7.43 47.79
N PHE A 14 -23.04 6.45 47.15
CA PHE A 14 -24.18 5.67 47.62
C PHE A 14 -24.60 4.74 46.48
N PHE A 15 -24.33 3.43 46.64
CA PHE A 15 -25.16 2.35 47.15
C PHE A 15 -26.44 2.09 46.35
N GLY A 16 -26.56 0.85 45.92
CA GLY A 16 -27.80 0.25 45.48
C GLY A 16 -27.66 -1.13 44.86
N CYS A 17 -27.28 -2.13 45.63
CA CYS A 17 -27.57 -3.53 45.31
C CYS A 17 -29.07 -3.77 45.52
N VAL A 18 -29.74 -4.41 44.55
CA VAL A 18 -31.00 -5.15 44.82
C VAL A 18 -30.92 -6.49 44.11
N GLU A 19 -30.78 -7.47 44.95
CA GLU A 19 -31.02 -8.90 44.73
C GLU A 19 -32.52 -9.19 44.84
N LYS A 20 -33.12 -9.96 43.89
CA LYS A 20 -34.37 -10.73 44.11
C LYS A 20 -34.38 -11.90 43.14
N LYS A 21 -34.10 -13.06 43.66
CA LYS A 21 -34.92 -14.08 44.25
C LYS A 21 -35.74 -14.91 43.26
N LYS A 22 -35.33 -16.14 43.23
CA LYS A 22 -35.80 -17.38 42.67
C LYS A 22 -37.24 -17.71 43.09
N GLU A 23 -38.08 -18.10 42.14
CA GLU A 23 -39.22 -18.99 42.37
C GLU A 23 -39.46 -19.87 41.14
N GLU A 24 -39.29 -21.18 41.33
CA GLU A 24 -39.88 -22.31 40.65
C GLU A 24 -40.96 -22.86 41.61
N PRO A 25 -41.97 -23.67 41.31
CA PRO A 25 -42.19 -24.53 40.15
C PRO A 25 -43.66 -24.62 39.69
N SER A 26 -43.93 -25.24 38.56
CA SER A 26 -44.91 -26.33 38.41
C SER A 26 -45.11 -26.72 36.92
N GLU A 27 -44.79 -27.97 36.65
CA GLU A 27 -45.35 -28.77 35.58
C GLU A 27 -46.80 -29.17 35.96
N PRO A 28 -47.75 -29.43 35.02
CA PRO A 28 -47.73 -30.70 34.35
C PRO A 28 -48.33 -30.75 32.89
N GLU A 29 -47.99 -31.83 32.26
CA GLU A 29 -48.76 -32.68 31.38
C GLU A 29 -48.75 -32.54 29.88
N ALA A 30 -48.35 -33.65 29.32
CA ALA A 30 -48.16 -34.02 27.95
C ALA A 30 -49.40 -33.84 27.06
N THR A 31 -49.17 -33.48 25.81
CA THR A 31 -49.90 -34.04 24.67
C THR A 31 -48.94 -34.18 23.48
N GLU A 32 -48.73 -35.41 23.10
CA GLU A 32 -48.07 -35.83 21.89
C GLU A 32 -48.83 -35.28 20.66
N THR A 33 -48.14 -34.69 19.71
CA THR A 33 -48.46 -34.87 18.28
C THR A 33 -47.33 -34.42 17.41
N SER A 34 -46.85 -35.36 16.60
CA SER A 34 -46.20 -35.30 15.32
C SER A 34 -44.84 -34.57 15.17
N GLU A 35 -43.88 -35.43 15.02
CA GLU A 35 -42.64 -35.22 14.28
C GLU A 35 -42.86 -34.45 12.98
N GLU A 36 -42.34 -33.24 12.89
CA GLU A 36 -41.95 -32.70 11.65
C GLU A 36 -40.50 -32.17 11.78
N ASN A 37 -39.66 -33.04 11.28
CA ASN A 37 -38.23 -32.90 11.11
C ASN A 37 -37.94 -31.62 10.32
N ARG A 38 -37.87 -30.50 11.01
CA ARG A 38 -37.31 -29.28 10.48
C ARG A 38 -35.89 -29.12 10.97
N SER A 39 -35.01 -29.88 10.35
CA SER A 39 -33.59 -29.52 10.33
C SER A 39 -33.50 -28.10 9.74
N GLU A 40 -33.53 -27.13 10.63
CA GLU A 40 -32.98 -25.82 10.31
C GLU A 40 -31.49 -26.03 10.07
N THR A 41 -31.20 -26.40 8.84
CA THR A 41 -29.90 -26.19 8.24
C THR A 41 -29.66 -24.70 8.42
N ILE A 42 -28.87 -24.38 9.43
CA ILE A 42 -28.20 -23.08 9.50
C ILE A 42 -27.37 -23.05 8.23
N GLN A 43 -27.98 -22.54 7.19
CA GLN A 43 -27.24 -22.06 6.05
C GLN A 43 -26.46 -20.87 6.59
N ILE A 44 -25.27 -21.18 7.11
CA ILE A 44 -24.19 -20.23 7.11
C ILE A 44 -24.05 -19.90 5.63
N GLU A 45 -24.79 -18.88 5.20
CA GLU A 45 -24.39 -18.12 4.04
C GLU A 45 -22.96 -17.67 4.39
N GLU A 46 -21.98 -18.49 4.03
CA GLU A 46 -20.71 -18.00 3.62
C GLU A 46 -21.06 -16.94 2.58
N LYS A 47 -21.29 -15.75 3.07
CA LYS A 47 -21.16 -14.54 2.27
C LYS A 47 -19.72 -14.58 1.83
N LYS A 48 -19.46 -15.37 0.80
CA LYS A 48 -18.30 -15.28 -0.05
C LYS A 48 -18.22 -13.79 -0.32
N ARG A 49 -17.44 -13.09 0.52
CA ARG A 49 -16.94 -11.80 0.11
C ARG A 49 -16.25 -12.15 -1.20
N GLU A 50 -16.99 -12.00 -2.25
CA GLU A 50 -16.43 -11.73 -3.53
C GLU A 50 -15.48 -10.57 -3.25
N MET A 51 -14.22 -10.91 -3.01
CA MET A 51 -13.17 -9.96 -3.27
C MET A 51 -13.38 -9.68 -4.74
N GLU A 52 -14.19 -8.65 -5.00
CA GLU A 52 -14.10 -8.02 -6.30
C GLU A 52 -12.60 -7.91 -6.52
N PRO A 53 -12.06 -8.54 -7.58
CA PRO A 53 -10.68 -8.30 -7.90
C PRO A 53 -10.64 -6.78 -7.94
N ILE A 54 -9.87 -6.18 -7.04
CA ILE A 54 -9.56 -4.77 -7.12
C ILE A 54 -9.05 -4.69 -8.53
N ALA A 55 -9.91 -4.28 -9.43
CA ALA A 55 -9.56 -3.96 -10.79
C ALA A 55 -8.67 -2.73 -10.61
N MET A 56 -7.46 -3.02 -10.13
CA MET A 56 -6.38 -2.10 -10.16
C MET A 56 -6.37 -1.65 -11.60
N LYS A 57 -6.75 -0.42 -11.84
CA LYS A 57 -6.75 0.20 -13.15
C LYS A 57 -5.28 0.33 -13.53
N ILE A 58 -4.71 -0.83 -13.89
CA ILE A 58 -3.32 -0.99 -14.27
C ILE A 58 -3.23 -0.31 -15.62
N ASP A 59 -2.89 0.96 -15.59
CA ASP A 59 -2.71 1.73 -16.82
C ASP A 59 -1.36 1.43 -17.48
N GLY A 60 -0.52 0.59 -16.86
CA GLY A 60 0.77 0.17 -17.37
C GLY A 60 1.89 1.19 -17.18
N SER A 61 1.63 2.31 -16.50
CA SER A 61 2.69 3.25 -16.15
C SER A 61 3.54 2.69 -15.00
N TYR A 62 4.87 2.86 -15.08
CA TYR A 62 5.78 2.48 -14.01
C TYR A 62 6.18 3.63 -13.08
N PHE A 63 5.88 4.88 -13.47
CA PHE A 63 6.08 6.07 -12.66
C PHE A 63 4.92 7.04 -12.83
N LYS A 64 4.48 7.65 -11.73
CA LYS A 64 3.47 8.70 -11.71
C LYS A 64 3.93 9.86 -10.86
N ALA A 65 3.62 11.09 -11.31
CA ALA A 65 3.83 12.28 -10.52
C ALA A 65 2.71 13.28 -10.75
N THR A 66 2.50 14.16 -9.79
CA THR A 66 1.51 15.24 -9.85
C THR A 66 2.04 16.50 -9.20
N GLY A 67 1.56 17.63 -9.66
CA GLY A 67 1.74 18.94 -9.04
C GLY A 67 0.43 19.71 -8.96
N THR A 68 0.39 20.73 -8.15
CA THR A 68 -0.85 21.44 -7.79
C THR A 68 -0.86 22.92 -8.18
N GLU A 69 0.29 23.53 -8.46
CA GLU A 69 0.40 24.95 -8.82
C GLU A 69 1.43 25.17 -9.94
N PRO A 70 1.00 25.10 -11.21
CA PRO A 70 -0.35 24.72 -11.71
C PRO A 70 -0.61 23.22 -11.58
N PHE A 71 -1.85 22.78 -11.80
CA PHE A 71 -2.18 21.34 -11.84
C PHE A 71 -1.59 20.67 -13.07
N TRP A 72 -0.86 19.59 -12.83
CA TRP A 72 -0.33 18.74 -13.87
C TRP A 72 -0.22 17.29 -13.41
N GLY A 73 -0.12 16.38 -14.36
CA GLY A 73 0.10 14.96 -14.11
C GLY A 73 1.13 14.39 -15.10
N LEU A 74 2.04 13.55 -14.61
CA LEU A 74 3.01 12.83 -15.40
C LEU A 74 2.80 11.34 -15.25
N LYS A 75 2.84 10.61 -16.37
CA LYS A 75 2.91 9.15 -16.38
C LYS A 75 4.03 8.71 -17.32
N ILE A 76 4.88 7.82 -16.85
CA ILE A 76 5.94 7.23 -17.64
C ILE A 76 5.64 5.74 -17.84
N TYR A 77 5.64 5.34 -19.10
CA TYR A 77 5.40 3.98 -19.56
C TYR A 77 6.65 3.44 -20.26
N ASP A 78 6.70 2.15 -20.48
CA ASP A 78 7.79 1.55 -21.29
C ASP A 78 7.77 2.02 -22.75
N ASN A 79 6.63 2.44 -23.27
CA ASN A 79 6.43 2.81 -24.67
C ASN A 79 6.12 4.28 -24.91
N ARG A 80 5.94 5.10 -23.89
CA ARG A 80 5.67 6.54 -24.01
C ARG A 80 5.85 7.28 -22.69
N VAL A 81 5.94 8.60 -22.78
CA VAL A 81 5.78 9.53 -21.66
C VAL A 81 4.56 10.41 -21.94
N GLU A 82 3.74 10.63 -20.93
CA GLU A 82 2.52 11.41 -20.99
C GLU A 82 2.55 12.50 -19.92
N LEU A 83 2.54 13.75 -20.35
CA LEU A 83 2.43 14.93 -19.49
C LEU A 83 1.08 15.58 -19.76
N GLN A 84 0.24 15.60 -18.75
CA GLN A 84 -1.05 16.28 -18.76
C GLN A 84 -0.91 17.61 -18.04
N THR A 85 -1.23 18.70 -18.70
CA THR A 85 -1.34 20.04 -18.11
C THR A 85 -2.81 20.46 -18.05
N MET A 86 -3.09 21.66 -17.58
CA MET A 86 -4.45 22.20 -17.63
C MET A 86 -4.93 22.51 -19.05
N GLU A 87 -4.01 22.72 -19.96
CA GLU A 87 -4.30 23.17 -21.34
C GLU A 87 -4.28 21.99 -22.32
N ASP A 88 -3.35 21.04 -22.14
CA ASP A 88 -3.10 19.99 -23.11
C ASP A 88 -2.58 18.69 -22.50
N THR A 89 -2.59 17.64 -23.31
CA THR A 89 -1.96 16.35 -23.00
C THR A 89 -0.86 16.07 -24.05
N ILE A 90 0.37 16.10 -23.59
CA ILE A 90 1.56 15.92 -24.41
C ILE A 90 2.00 14.46 -24.31
N GLN A 91 2.06 13.77 -25.43
CA GLN A 91 2.59 12.42 -25.49
C GLN A 91 3.87 12.41 -26.31
N THR A 92 4.90 11.77 -25.77
CA THR A 92 6.21 11.67 -26.44
C THR A 92 6.64 10.21 -26.50
N PRO A 93 7.56 9.87 -27.44
CA PRO A 93 8.22 8.56 -27.43
C PRO A 93 8.93 8.28 -26.10
N PRO A 94 9.17 7.01 -25.77
CA PRO A 94 9.94 6.65 -24.59
C PRO A 94 11.40 7.08 -24.77
N THR A 95 12.06 7.35 -23.65
CA THR A 95 13.50 7.58 -23.61
C THR A 95 14.10 6.95 -22.37
N GLU A 96 15.33 6.49 -22.46
CA GLU A 96 16.04 5.96 -21.31
C GLU A 96 16.53 7.12 -20.42
N PRO A 97 16.43 6.99 -19.10
CA PRO A 97 16.91 8.02 -18.20
C PRO A 97 18.42 8.06 -18.13
N ILE A 98 18.96 9.27 -18.08
CA ILE A 98 20.35 9.53 -17.70
C ILE A 98 20.39 9.50 -16.17
N LYS A 99 21.10 8.52 -15.61
CA LYS A 99 21.23 8.36 -14.16
C LYS A 99 22.51 9.03 -13.66
N ALA A 100 22.42 9.80 -12.57
CA ALA A 100 23.60 10.33 -11.90
C ALA A 100 24.38 9.19 -11.22
N GLN A 101 25.70 9.32 -11.13
CA GLN A 101 26.56 8.26 -10.56
C GLN A 101 26.64 8.34 -9.03
N ASP A 102 26.49 9.52 -8.47
CA ASP A 102 26.70 9.84 -7.06
C ASP A 102 25.41 10.14 -6.27
N SER A 103 24.27 10.14 -6.95
CA SER A 103 22.98 10.44 -6.37
C SER A 103 21.86 9.67 -7.06
N ASN A 104 20.77 9.42 -6.33
CA ASN A 104 19.60 8.77 -6.92
C ASN A 104 18.74 9.81 -7.65
N ILE A 105 19.25 10.25 -8.81
CA ILE A 105 18.59 11.17 -9.73
C ILE A 105 18.55 10.54 -11.12
N ALA A 106 17.37 10.54 -11.73
CA ALA A 106 17.13 10.15 -13.10
C ALA A 106 16.65 11.36 -13.90
N MET A 107 17.25 11.62 -15.06
CA MET A 107 16.86 12.68 -15.98
C MET A 107 16.41 12.10 -17.30
N TYR A 108 15.19 12.38 -17.70
CA TYR A 108 14.66 12.06 -19.02
C TYR A 108 14.75 13.31 -19.88
N ARG A 109 15.51 13.25 -20.95
CA ARG A 109 15.61 14.34 -21.93
C ARG A 109 14.98 13.90 -23.23
N ILE A 110 13.87 14.51 -23.57
CA ILE A 110 13.06 14.16 -24.73
C ILE A 110 13.01 15.35 -25.67
N GLN A 111 13.43 15.12 -26.88
CA GLN A 111 13.37 16.11 -27.94
C GLN A 111 12.63 15.52 -29.15
N THR A 112 11.57 16.19 -29.54
CA THR A 112 10.79 15.89 -30.75
C THR A 112 10.79 17.10 -31.65
N GLU A 113 10.17 17.02 -32.85
CA GLU A 113 10.01 18.16 -33.72
C GLU A 113 9.19 19.30 -33.10
N ALA A 114 8.23 18.95 -32.22
CA ALA A 114 7.31 19.90 -31.61
C ALA A 114 7.66 20.28 -30.17
N THR A 115 8.51 19.51 -29.46
CA THR A 115 8.62 19.61 -28.02
C THR A 115 10.03 19.32 -27.52
N LEU A 116 10.46 20.12 -26.53
CA LEU A 116 11.59 19.84 -25.66
C LEU A 116 11.02 19.60 -24.26
N LEU A 117 11.31 18.43 -23.69
CA LEU A 117 10.79 18.01 -22.40
C LEU A 117 11.93 17.39 -21.58
N ASP A 118 12.34 18.05 -20.51
CA ASP A 118 13.31 17.55 -19.55
C ASP A 118 12.54 17.21 -18.25
N ILE A 119 12.68 15.97 -17.77
CA ILE A 119 12.05 15.49 -16.53
C ILE A 119 13.16 15.05 -15.60
N ILE A 120 13.24 15.64 -14.42
CA ILE A 120 14.19 15.28 -13.38
C ILE A 120 13.41 14.63 -12.24
N ILE A 121 13.77 13.39 -11.92
CA ILE A 121 13.21 12.62 -10.80
C ILE A 121 14.33 12.43 -9.78
N ALA A 122 14.20 13.04 -8.62
CA ALA A 122 15.17 12.93 -7.54
C ALA A 122 14.58 12.14 -6.36
N HIS A 123 15.30 11.16 -5.84
CA HIS A 123 14.91 10.45 -4.62
C HIS A 123 15.08 11.37 -3.41
N LYS A 124 14.10 12.20 -3.24
CA LYS A 124 13.96 13.16 -2.14
C LYS A 124 12.50 13.22 -1.77
N GLU A 125 12.21 13.03 -0.49
CA GLU A 125 10.85 13.12 0.03
C GLU A 125 10.18 14.42 -0.38
N CYS A 126 8.94 14.30 -0.83
CA CYS A 126 8.12 15.38 -1.35
C CYS A 126 6.72 15.27 -0.74
N THR A 127 6.24 16.35 -0.16
CA THR A 127 4.88 16.43 0.39
C THR A 127 3.99 17.23 -0.54
N ASN A 128 2.90 16.66 -0.99
CA ASN A 128 1.91 17.36 -1.78
C ASN A 128 1.23 18.44 -0.95
N ALA A 129 1.27 19.69 -1.41
CA ALA A 129 0.79 20.84 -0.66
C ALA A 129 -0.73 20.84 -0.39
N MET A 130 -1.53 20.18 -1.25
CA MET A 130 -2.97 20.09 -1.11
C MET A 130 -3.44 18.90 -0.27
N SER A 131 -2.91 17.72 -0.55
CA SER A 131 -3.36 16.48 0.11
C SER A 131 -2.58 16.14 1.38
N GLY A 132 -1.39 16.72 1.56
CA GLY A 132 -0.46 16.31 2.61
C GLY A 132 0.17 14.94 2.37
N GLU A 133 -0.09 14.32 1.24
CA GLU A 133 0.48 13.02 0.88
C GLU A 133 1.99 13.13 0.67
N VAL A 134 2.72 12.19 1.27
CA VAL A 134 4.17 12.10 1.16
C VAL A 134 4.55 11.08 0.10
N SER A 135 5.35 11.52 -0.85
CA SER A 135 5.91 10.70 -1.93
C SER A 135 7.44 10.63 -1.82
N PRO A 136 8.07 9.53 -2.24
CA PRO A 136 9.52 9.36 -2.09
C PRO A 136 10.37 10.17 -3.09
N TYR A 137 9.73 10.77 -4.11
CA TYR A 137 10.44 11.51 -5.16
C TYR A 137 9.92 12.92 -5.36
N THR A 138 10.84 13.87 -5.51
CA THR A 138 10.57 15.19 -6.07
C THR A 138 10.75 15.13 -7.58
N VAL A 139 9.85 15.76 -8.31
CA VAL A 139 9.85 15.81 -9.77
C VAL A 139 9.86 17.25 -10.24
N THR A 140 10.81 17.57 -11.14
CA THR A 140 10.88 18.85 -11.84
C THR A 140 10.78 18.59 -13.34
N ILE A 141 9.90 19.30 -14.01
CA ILE A 141 9.68 19.18 -15.45
C ILE A 141 9.92 20.53 -16.09
N SER A 142 10.77 20.59 -17.11
CA SER A 142 10.93 21.74 -17.98
C SER A 142 10.36 21.41 -19.36
N TYR A 143 9.35 22.14 -19.77
CA TYR A 143 8.63 21.95 -21.02
C TYR A 143 8.71 23.18 -21.91
N LYS A 144 9.05 22.99 -23.18
CA LYS A 144 9.10 24.04 -24.19
C LYS A 144 8.61 23.52 -25.54
N THR A 145 7.71 24.25 -26.16
CA THR A 145 7.31 23.98 -27.55
C THR A 145 8.43 24.43 -28.51
N THR A 146 8.76 23.63 -29.51
CA THR A 146 9.74 23.97 -30.49
C THR A 146 9.29 25.21 -31.28
N GLY A 147 10.16 26.27 -31.30
CA GLY A 147 9.81 27.57 -31.86
C GLY A 147 9.08 28.51 -30.92
N GLY A 148 8.69 28.08 -29.72
CA GLY A 148 8.21 28.95 -28.65
C GLY A 148 9.40 29.58 -27.90
N ASP A 149 9.21 30.76 -27.33
CA ASP A 149 10.24 31.45 -26.55
C ASP A 149 10.19 31.12 -25.07
N GLU A 150 9.04 30.65 -24.58
CA GLU A 150 8.78 30.42 -23.14
C GLU A 150 9.01 28.97 -22.77
N THR A 151 9.70 28.77 -21.62
CA THR A 151 9.84 27.47 -20.97
C THR A 151 8.94 27.45 -19.75
N GLN A 152 8.03 26.48 -19.72
CA GLN A 152 7.20 26.22 -18.54
C GLN A 152 7.95 25.26 -17.61
N VAL A 153 7.91 25.53 -16.31
CA VAL A 153 8.50 24.69 -15.27
C VAL A 153 7.41 24.21 -14.34
N PHE A 154 7.38 22.91 -14.09
CA PHE A 154 6.45 22.27 -13.18
C PHE A 154 7.23 21.54 -12.09
N GLU A 155 6.77 21.68 -10.86
CA GLU A 155 7.32 20.97 -9.70
C GLU A 155 6.22 20.17 -9.00
N GLY A 156 6.59 19.02 -8.45
CA GLY A 156 5.63 18.16 -7.74
C GLY A 156 6.25 16.90 -7.20
N CYS A 157 5.37 15.99 -6.78
CA CYS A 157 5.72 14.77 -6.10
C CYS A 157 5.40 13.55 -6.94
N GLY A 158 6.20 12.50 -6.84
CA GLY A 158 6.00 11.28 -7.61
C GLY A 158 6.46 10.01 -6.91
N SER A 159 6.04 8.88 -7.49
CA SER A 159 6.42 7.55 -7.04
C SER A 159 6.47 6.55 -8.18
N TYR A 160 7.36 5.56 -8.04
CA TYR A 160 7.32 4.36 -8.87
C TYR A 160 6.13 3.50 -8.47
N ILE A 161 5.48 2.92 -9.45
CA ILE A 161 4.35 2.01 -9.26
C ILE A 161 4.90 0.59 -9.15
N THR A 162 4.71 -0.03 -8.02
CA THR A 162 5.14 -1.42 -7.80
C THR A 162 4.43 -2.35 -8.79
N ASP A 163 5.20 -3.21 -9.45
CA ASP A 163 4.67 -4.14 -10.44
C ASP A 163 3.61 -5.06 -9.78
N TYR A 164 2.42 -5.06 -10.34
CA TYR A 164 1.29 -5.83 -9.81
C TYR A 164 1.54 -7.34 -9.78
N ARG A 165 2.41 -7.85 -10.66
CA ARG A 165 2.80 -9.27 -10.71
C ARG A 165 3.53 -9.72 -9.45
N LEU A 166 4.04 -8.78 -8.65
CA LEU A 166 4.63 -9.07 -7.35
C LEU A 166 3.58 -9.34 -6.27
N HIS A 167 2.31 -8.94 -6.48
CA HIS A 167 1.23 -9.12 -5.51
C HIS A 167 0.77 -10.57 -5.46
N ASP A 168 1.47 -11.41 -4.69
CA ASP A 168 1.17 -12.83 -4.59
C ASP A 168 1.84 -13.43 -3.35
N ILE A 169 1.59 -14.71 -3.12
CA ILE A 169 2.29 -15.55 -2.15
C ILE A 169 3.39 -16.32 -2.87
N TRP A 170 4.62 -15.94 -2.60
CA TRP A 170 5.82 -16.56 -3.15
C TRP A 170 6.28 -17.68 -2.25
N VAL A 171 6.46 -18.90 -2.79
CA VAL A 171 6.89 -20.08 -2.05
C VAL A 171 8.26 -20.51 -2.55
N LEU A 172 9.18 -20.82 -1.62
CA LEU A 172 10.50 -21.30 -1.97
C LEU A 172 10.43 -22.74 -2.48
N GLU A 173 10.70 -22.93 -3.76
CA GLU A 173 10.71 -24.27 -4.39
C GLU A 173 12.12 -24.90 -4.43
N LYS A 174 13.13 -24.07 -4.64
CA LYS A 174 14.52 -24.54 -4.79
C LYS A 174 15.50 -23.62 -4.07
N MET A 175 16.50 -24.22 -3.47
CA MET A 175 17.64 -23.53 -2.86
C MET A 175 18.94 -24.16 -3.33
N LYS A 176 19.85 -23.35 -3.90
CA LYS A 176 21.14 -23.82 -4.47
C LYS A 176 20.98 -24.99 -5.47
N GLY A 177 19.88 -24.97 -6.24
CA GLY A 177 19.58 -25.98 -7.24
C GLY A 177 18.88 -27.25 -6.73
N ALA A 178 18.78 -27.46 -5.43
CA ALA A 178 18.02 -28.56 -4.83
C ALA A 178 16.57 -28.11 -4.51
N THR A 179 15.61 -29.00 -4.77
CA THR A 179 14.21 -28.80 -4.35
C THR A 179 14.15 -28.86 -2.83
N VAL A 180 13.41 -27.92 -2.24
CA VAL A 180 13.20 -27.87 -0.78
C VAL A 180 11.88 -28.53 -0.40
N SER A 181 11.84 -29.11 0.81
CA SER A 181 10.68 -29.78 1.37
C SER A 181 10.48 -29.35 2.83
N LYS A 182 9.37 -29.76 3.45
CA LYS A 182 9.11 -29.47 4.87
C LYS A 182 10.11 -30.11 5.82
N GLU A 183 10.68 -31.23 5.42
CA GLU A 183 11.70 -31.99 6.18
C GLU A 183 12.97 -31.15 6.37
N ASP A 184 13.33 -30.34 5.37
CA ASP A 184 14.49 -29.43 5.45
C ASP A 184 14.28 -28.31 6.50
N PHE A 185 13.05 -28.10 6.94
CA PHE A 185 12.64 -27.11 7.92
C PHE A 185 12.03 -27.73 9.19
N ASN A 186 12.50 -28.92 9.59
CA ASN A 186 12.02 -29.65 10.78
C ASN A 186 10.51 -29.93 10.75
N GLY A 187 9.97 -30.29 9.59
CA GLY A 187 8.55 -30.57 9.38
C GLY A 187 7.63 -29.33 9.41
N LYS A 188 8.20 -28.12 9.51
CA LYS A 188 7.48 -26.86 9.37
C LYS A 188 7.18 -26.57 7.90
N ASP A 189 6.41 -25.54 7.66
CA ASP A 189 6.16 -25.08 6.29
C ASP A 189 7.45 -24.60 5.63
N VAL A 190 7.52 -24.77 4.31
CA VAL A 190 8.60 -24.20 3.51
C VAL A 190 8.58 -22.67 3.58
N PRO A 191 9.73 -22.01 3.43
CA PRO A 191 9.78 -20.56 3.39
C PRO A 191 8.80 -19.97 2.36
N ASN A 192 8.10 -18.93 2.77
CA ASN A 192 7.15 -18.24 1.91
C ASN A 192 7.14 -16.75 2.22
N MET A 193 6.64 -15.96 1.28
CA MET A 193 6.53 -14.52 1.41
C MET A 193 5.30 -14.04 0.66
N GLU A 194 4.38 -13.42 1.36
CA GLU A 194 3.25 -12.68 0.81
C GLU A 194 3.69 -11.24 0.55
N VAL A 195 3.54 -10.79 -0.68
CA VAL A 195 3.79 -9.41 -1.10
C VAL A 195 2.47 -8.70 -1.30
N ASN A 196 2.29 -7.58 -0.63
CA ASN A 196 1.11 -6.72 -0.77
C ASN A 196 1.52 -5.36 -1.32
N ILE A 197 1.25 -5.13 -2.60
CA ILE A 197 1.62 -3.89 -3.29
C ILE A 197 0.76 -2.69 -2.89
N ASN A 198 -0.44 -2.91 -2.31
CA ASN A 198 -1.32 -1.80 -1.93
C ASN A 198 -0.74 -0.96 -0.78
N ASN A 199 0.05 -1.60 0.07
CA ASN A 199 0.74 -0.95 1.19
C ASN A 199 2.26 -1.01 1.06
N ASN A 200 2.78 -1.45 -0.09
CA ASN A 200 4.20 -1.69 -0.33
C ASN A 200 4.86 -2.49 0.80
N GLY A 201 4.18 -3.54 1.26
CA GLY A 201 4.62 -4.36 2.37
C GLY A 201 4.81 -5.82 2.00
N PHE A 202 5.51 -6.56 2.85
CA PHE A 202 5.60 -8.00 2.77
C PHE A 202 5.53 -8.63 4.17
N SER A 203 5.05 -9.86 4.21
CA SER A 203 5.11 -10.72 5.39
C SER A 203 5.38 -12.16 4.97
N GLY A 204 5.89 -12.99 5.86
CA GLY A 204 6.14 -14.37 5.52
C GLY A 204 6.85 -15.18 6.60
N PHE A 205 7.33 -16.33 6.17
CA PHE A 205 8.05 -17.31 7.00
C PHE A 205 9.36 -17.69 6.33
N SER A 206 10.47 -17.54 7.05
CA SER A 206 11.82 -17.78 6.53
C SER A 206 12.35 -19.22 6.76
N GLY A 207 11.46 -20.16 7.12
CA GLY A 207 11.83 -21.52 7.49
C GLY A 207 12.02 -21.73 9.00
N CYS A 208 12.28 -20.68 9.75
CA CYS A 208 12.41 -20.69 11.21
C CYS A 208 11.61 -19.56 11.86
N ASN A 209 11.71 -18.38 11.33
CA ASN A 209 11.12 -17.17 11.90
C ASN A 209 10.07 -16.56 10.98
N ARG A 210 9.08 -15.88 11.57
CA ARG A 210 8.22 -14.99 10.80
C ARG A 210 8.96 -13.70 10.49
N MET A 211 8.72 -13.15 9.31
CA MET A 211 9.31 -11.89 8.86
C MET A 211 8.25 -10.97 8.30
N ARG A 212 8.53 -9.67 8.34
CA ARG A 212 7.73 -8.63 7.72
C ARG A 212 8.60 -7.42 7.42
N GLY A 213 8.14 -6.55 6.54
CA GLY A 213 8.82 -5.31 6.22
C GLY A 213 8.12 -4.54 5.11
N SER A 214 8.84 -3.59 4.54
CA SER A 214 8.36 -2.75 3.46
C SER A 214 9.13 -3.04 2.17
N LEU A 215 8.49 -2.77 1.04
CA LEU A 215 9.08 -2.82 -0.29
C LEU A 215 9.45 -1.41 -0.73
N PHE A 216 10.63 -1.26 -1.25
CA PHE A 216 11.03 -0.10 -2.02
C PHE A 216 11.23 -0.55 -3.48
N TYR A 217 10.46 0.01 -4.38
CA TYR A 217 10.45 -0.36 -5.79
C TYR A 217 10.81 0.84 -6.68
N GLU A 218 11.76 0.62 -7.54
CA GLU A 218 12.09 1.46 -8.71
C GLU A 218 12.08 0.53 -9.92
N LYS A 219 11.79 1.02 -11.11
CA LYS A 219 11.57 0.22 -12.33
C LYS A 219 12.35 -1.11 -12.39
N ASP A 220 13.65 -1.08 -12.15
CA ASP A 220 14.56 -2.21 -12.28
C ASP A 220 15.13 -2.70 -10.93
N VAL A 221 14.65 -2.12 -9.81
CA VAL A 221 15.19 -2.38 -8.47
C VAL A 221 14.07 -2.64 -7.48
N LEU A 222 14.13 -3.81 -6.84
CA LEU A 222 13.29 -4.15 -5.69
C LEU A 222 14.19 -4.30 -4.47
N ARG A 223 13.90 -3.55 -3.40
CA ARG A 223 14.58 -3.65 -2.11
C ARG A 223 13.60 -3.95 -0.99
N PHE A 224 13.98 -4.86 -0.12
CA PHE A 224 13.26 -5.14 1.11
C PHE A 224 13.82 -4.24 2.21
N THR A 225 12.98 -3.39 2.80
CA THR A 225 13.36 -2.40 3.79
C THR A 225 12.60 -2.63 5.09
N GLN A 226 13.08 -2.04 6.19
CA GLN A 226 12.44 -2.14 7.51
C GLN A 226 12.14 -3.60 7.93
N VAL A 227 13.02 -4.51 7.55
CA VAL A 227 12.82 -5.94 7.79
C VAL A 227 12.89 -6.24 9.28
N ALA A 228 11.81 -6.79 9.82
CA ALA A 228 11.74 -7.31 11.17
C ALA A 228 11.47 -8.82 11.14
N SER A 229 12.12 -9.57 12.02
CA SER A 229 11.85 -11.00 12.18
C SER A 229 11.68 -11.37 13.65
N THR A 230 10.88 -12.41 13.91
CA THR A 230 10.81 -13.02 15.24
C THR A 230 12.11 -13.76 15.52
N ARG A 231 12.50 -13.82 16.80
CA ARG A 231 13.50 -14.79 17.26
C ARG A 231 12.75 -15.97 17.88
N MET A 232 12.85 -17.12 17.26
CA MET A 232 12.44 -18.36 17.92
C MET A 232 13.67 -18.90 18.64
N ALA A 233 13.53 -19.06 19.94
CA ALA A 233 14.55 -19.70 20.77
C ALA A 233 14.51 -21.23 20.57
#